data_5bb539f5125e423ba552f1cdd8964d2f
#
_entry.id   5bb539f5125e423ba552f1cdd8964d2f
#
_cell.length_a   1.000
_cell.length_b   1.000
_cell.length_c   1.000
_cell.angle_alpha   90.00
_cell.angle_beta   90.00
_cell.angle_gamma   90.00
#
_symmetry.space_group_name_H-M   'P 1'
#
loop_
_entity.id
_entity.type
_entity.pdbx_description
1 polymer ?
#
loop_
_entity_poly.entity_id
_entity_poly.type
_entity_poly.pdbx_seq_one_letter_code
_entity_poly.pdbx_strand_id
1 'polypeptide(L)'
;MPQLELNLREPHSQRLDARLCFTPRSTNLGLSLPRWTPGSYLLREYVGQLEGLQLHQQGIALAPRRVTPFRWELELASLAPVTITYGVQATELSVRTAHLNDEHGFLPLAAIVLQIDGERWSPHRLRLLLPPGWQAFVPLPEQDDGGWLASDFDQLIDSPVEVGPHPCHRFDVAGVPHRWVGWGGDVPQQDQEWLADVHRVCLACCRLMGQQRPAADDYLFVLHLTESGYGGLEHDTSTVLQFGRRRLTGPVGRRKLLQLVAHEYLHQWNVRRLRPSQLVPIDYDRAVVVPTLWFAEGITSYVDQLLPHAAGCCPAHEVLEDLAEDLGRYLGSQGRSVQSLRASSEEAWVKLYRPHPHAANQQVSYYLKGAVLALVLDLHLRRQGAWLGAVLQDLWRSHGTSRRGYCDDDLIDAFARHAPDLRTLLPHWLTSTEDPPLEQLLLSEVGLRLEPLRPTVVALGWQLEQRPAGGLWVTRTSRGGAAQQAGLQVGDELIALGQERVRQQDDLNQLLAFAVPDQPLELLLSREGLLRRYTLHPGPPKPERWQLRVDADAPPPVHQRRDAWLQLRP
;
A
#
# COMPACT_ATOMS: atom_id res chain seq x y z
N MET A 1 -2.27 21.67 26.94
CA MET A 1 -2.22 21.33 25.51
C MET A 1 -0.75 21.23 25.11
N PRO A 2 -0.31 20.06 24.62
CA PRO A 2 1.05 19.89 24.09
C PRO A 2 1.31 20.79 22.88
N GLN A 3 2.52 21.34 22.82
CA GLN A 3 3.00 22.20 21.75
C GLN A 3 4.28 21.60 21.16
N LEU A 4 4.21 21.18 19.90
CA LEU A 4 5.32 20.62 19.14
C LEU A 4 5.88 21.68 18.18
N GLU A 5 7.17 21.92 18.25
CA GLU A 5 7.91 22.74 17.30
C GLU A 5 8.95 21.86 16.61
N LEU A 6 8.95 21.82 15.28
CA LEU A 6 9.94 21.12 14.45
C LEU A 6 10.80 22.16 13.71
N ASN A 7 12.11 22.09 13.91
CA ASN A 7 13.08 22.96 13.27
C ASN A 7 13.78 22.26 12.12
N LEU A 8 13.57 22.78 10.89
CA LEU A 8 14.10 22.27 9.63
C LEU A 8 15.06 23.25 8.93
N ARG A 9 15.54 24.28 9.65
CA ARG A 9 16.32 25.38 9.04
C ARG A 9 17.67 24.96 8.47
N GLU A 10 18.16 23.78 8.84
CA GLU A 10 19.41 23.19 8.34
C GLU A 10 19.12 21.90 7.54
N PRO A 11 18.44 21.96 6.40
CA PRO A 11 17.93 20.78 5.70
C PRO A 11 19.04 19.88 5.15
N HIS A 12 20.20 20.43 4.80
CA HIS A 12 21.38 19.66 4.35
C HIS A 12 21.95 18.73 5.42
N SER A 13 21.60 18.94 6.69
CA SER A 13 22.01 18.03 7.78
C SER A 13 21.26 16.70 7.77
N GLN A 14 20.17 16.60 6.99
CA GLN A 14 19.26 15.46 6.98
C GLN A 14 18.75 15.08 8.38
N ARG A 15 18.66 16.08 9.26
CA ARG A 15 18.22 15.97 10.64
C ARG A 15 17.30 17.13 10.98
N LEU A 16 16.26 16.86 11.73
CA LEU A 16 15.40 17.89 12.30
C LEU A 16 15.51 17.87 13.84
N ASP A 17 15.27 19.04 14.44
CA ASP A 17 15.15 19.17 15.89
C ASP A 17 13.70 19.31 16.29
N ALA A 18 13.26 18.53 17.28
CA ALA A 18 11.95 18.58 17.86
C ALA A 18 11.99 19.18 19.26
N ARG A 19 11.04 20.07 19.56
CA ARG A 19 10.79 20.62 20.88
C ARG A 19 9.32 20.44 21.24
N LEU A 20 9.06 19.67 22.31
CA LEU A 20 7.72 19.39 22.81
C LEU A 20 7.55 20.01 24.20
N CYS A 21 6.59 20.91 24.35
CA CYS A 21 6.29 21.61 25.61
C CYS A 21 4.86 21.30 26.06
N PHE A 22 4.68 20.95 27.32
CA PHE A 22 3.36 20.70 27.91
C PHE A 22 3.35 20.82 29.41
N THR A 23 2.17 20.98 30.01
CA THR A 23 1.95 20.91 31.45
C THR A 23 1.43 19.52 31.76
N PRO A 24 2.17 18.71 32.55
CA PRO A 24 1.76 17.34 32.87
C PRO A 24 0.52 17.32 33.77
N ARG A 25 -0.28 16.24 33.63
CA ARG A 25 -1.48 16.01 34.47
C ARG A 25 -1.19 15.09 35.68
N SER A 26 -0.04 14.44 35.66
CA SER A 26 0.44 13.51 36.67
C SER A 26 1.92 13.71 36.91
N THR A 27 2.38 13.46 38.13
CA THR A 27 3.83 13.38 38.42
C THR A 27 4.48 12.14 37.81
N ASN A 28 3.72 11.09 37.55
CA ASN A 28 4.21 9.94 36.79
C ASN A 28 4.08 10.24 35.29
N LEU A 29 5.20 10.52 34.65
CA LEU A 29 5.27 10.83 33.23
C LEU A 29 5.76 9.61 32.41
N GLY A 30 4.95 9.18 31.46
CA GLY A 30 5.35 8.21 30.42
C GLY A 30 5.42 8.89 29.06
N LEU A 31 6.44 8.51 28.27
CA LEU A 31 6.65 8.94 26.91
C LEU A 31 6.88 7.72 26.04
N SER A 32 6.27 7.67 24.85
CA SER A 32 6.55 6.61 23.88
C SER A 32 6.60 7.16 22.45
N LEU A 33 7.41 6.56 21.59
CA LEU A 33 7.36 6.83 20.15
C LEU A 33 6.59 5.72 19.47
N PRO A 34 5.61 6.02 18.59
CA PRO A 34 4.94 5.00 17.79
C PRO A 34 5.93 4.09 17.07
N ARG A 35 5.60 2.82 16.92
CA ARG A 35 6.46 1.84 16.26
C ARG A 35 6.02 1.54 14.83
N TRP A 36 4.83 1.97 14.45
CA TRP A 36 4.25 1.79 13.14
C TRP A 36 3.20 2.87 12.85
N THR A 37 2.75 2.95 11.61
CA THR A 37 1.66 3.81 11.17
C THR A 37 0.56 2.96 10.51
N PRO A 38 -0.73 3.27 10.71
CA PRO A 38 -1.84 2.61 10.02
C PRO A 38 -1.65 2.63 8.50
N GLY A 39 -2.14 1.59 7.83
CA GLY A 39 -1.87 1.36 6.40
C GLY A 39 -0.57 0.62 6.11
N SER A 40 0.35 0.54 7.09
CA SER A 40 1.63 -0.15 6.93
C SER A 40 1.89 -1.13 8.07
N TYR A 41 1.52 -2.38 7.90
CA TYR A 41 1.56 -3.44 8.91
C TYR A 41 2.98 -3.99 9.13
N LEU A 42 3.91 -3.09 9.47
CA LEU A 42 5.31 -3.39 9.78
C LEU A 42 5.76 -2.55 10.98
N LEU A 43 6.32 -3.20 12.01
CA LEU A 43 7.02 -2.50 13.09
C LEU A 43 8.34 -1.94 12.53
N ARG A 44 8.43 -0.61 12.47
CA ARG A 44 9.55 0.11 11.84
C ARG A 44 10.60 0.59 12.81
N GLU A 45 10.31 0.52 14.12
CA GLU A 45 11.25 0.93 15.18
C GLU A 45 11.81 2.34 14.95
N TYR A 46 10.93 3.31 14.70
CA TYR A 46 11.27 4.73 14.42
C TYR A 46 12.23 5.35 15.44
N VAL A 47 12.24 4.82 16.66
CA VAL A 47 13.16 5.24 17.70
C VAL A 47 14.63 5.09 17.33
N GLY A 48 14.94 4.28 16.32
CA GLY A 48 16.30 4.15 15.76
C GLY A 48 16.82 5.44 15.14
N GLN A 49 15.95 6.34 14.70
CA GLN A 49 16.31 7.64 14.16
C GLN A 49 16.28 8.76 15.22
N LEU A 50 15.79 8.49 16.45
CA LEU A 50 15.72 9.49 17.51
C LEU A 50 17.04 9.56 18.27
N GLU A 51 17.53 10.78 18.48
CA GLU A 51 18.79 11.03 19.19
C GLU A 51 18.67 12.19 20.19
N GLY A 52 19.56 12.22 21.18
CA GLY A 52 19.76 13.37 22.06
C GLY A 52 18.54 13.77 22.90
N LEU A 53 17.69 12.80 23.31
CA LEU A 53 16.52 13.07 24.14
C LEU A 53 16.90 13.73 25.46
N GLN A 54 16.41 14.94 25.69
CA GLN A 54 16.61 15.71 26.92
C GLN A 54 15.27 16.21 27.45
N LEU A 55 15.10 16.16 28.77
CA LEU A 55 13.92 16.66 29.46
C LEU A 55 14.33 17.72 30.48
N HIS A 56 13.56 18.80 30.54
CA HIS A 56 13.79 19.88 31.50
C HIS A 56 12.47 20.29 32.15
N GLN A 57 12.52 20.57 33.47
CA GLN A 57 11.42 21.16 34.22
C GLN A 57 12.00 22.30 35.08
N GLN A 58 11.46 23.51 34.94
CA GLN A 58 11.93 24.70 35.67
C GLN A 58 13.46 24.95 35.51
N GLY A 59 14.03 24.63 34.36
CA GLY A 59 15.47 24.78 34.07
C GLY A 59 16.34 23.61 34.60
N ILE A 60 15.78 22.66 35.31
CA ILE A 60 16.48 21.49 35.83
C ILE A 60 16.38 20.36 34.81
N ALA A 61 17.52 19.75 34.46
CA ALA A 61 17.57 18.58 33.61
C ALA A 61 17.04 17.35 34.35
N LEU A 62 16.19 16.59 33.67
CA LEU A 62 15.59 15.37 34.20
C LEU A 62 16.16 14.16 33.47
N ALA A 63 16.35 13.04 34.16
CA ALA A 63 16.85 11.78 33.60
C ALA A 63 15.75 10.72 33.55
N PRO A 64 15.04 10.56 32.43
CA PRO A 64 14.02 9.53 32.30
C PRO A 64 14.65 8.14 32.24
N ARG A 65 14.00 7.17 32.89
CA ARG A 65 14.38 5.76 32.80
C ARG A 65 13.80 5.15 31.52
N ARG A 66 14.65 4.61 30.67
CA ARG A 66 14.21 3.85 29.49
C ARG A 66 13.70 2.48 29.92
N VAL A 67 12.40 2.19 29.74
CA VAL A 67 11.75 0.94 30.17
C VAL A 67 11.58 -0.07 29.04
N THR A 68 11.46 0.42 27.81
CA THR A 68 11.58 -0.36 26.58
C THR A 68 12.42 0.42 25.57
N PRO A 69 12.82 -0.15 24.42
CA PRO A 69 13.55 0.61 23.40
C PRO A 69 12.87 1.92 22.97
N PHE A 70 11.55 1.98 23.00
CA PHE A 70 10.73 3.09 22.49
C PHE A 70 9.92 3.82 23.57
N ARG A 71 10.10 3.48 24.87
CA ARG A 71 9.35 4.06 25.99
C ARG A 71 10.25 4.51 27.13
N TRP A 72 9.94 5.69 27.68
CA TRP A 72 10.62 6.29 28.83
C TRP A 72 9.61 6.63 29.93
N GLU A 73 10.04 6.53 31.18
CA GLU A 73 9.26 6.89 32.36
C GLU A 73 10.10 7.67 33.35
N LEU A 74 9.47 8.61 34.03
CA LEU A 74 10.07 9.32 35.14
C LEU A 74 9.02 9.86 36.11
N GLU A 75 9.44 10.11 37.36
CA GLU A 75 8.65 10.79 38.35
C GLU A 75 9.04 12.27 38.41
N LEU A 76 8.07 13.15 38.25
CA LEU A 76 8.26 14.60 38.28
C LEU A 76 8.11 15.12 39.70
N ALA A 77 8.92 16.12 40.05
CA ALA A 77 8.82 16.78 41.36
C ALA A 77 7.55 17.63 41.52
N SER A 78 6.95 18.07 40.40
CA SER A 78 5.75 18.91 40.39
C SER A 78 5.01 18.81 39.05
N LEU A 79 3.85 19.44 38.94
CA LEU A 79 3.09 19.60 37.70
C LEU A 79 3.48 20.85 36.90
N ALA A 80 4.65 21.45 37.15
CA ALA A 80 5.14 22.56 36.36
C ALA A 80 5.41 22.12 34.88
N PRO A 81 5.38 23.07 33.92
CA PRO A 81 5.63 22.74 32.51
C PRO A 81 6.93 21.99 32.30
N VAL A 82 6.89 20.99 31.42
CA VAL A 82 8.03 20.18 30.94
C VAL A 82 8.36 20.55 29.51
N THR A 83 9.65 20.67 29.23
CA THR A 83 10.18 20.81 27.87
C THR A 83 11.00 19.57 27.52
N ILE A 84 10.70 18.97 26.39
CA ILE A 84 11.42 17.83 25.82
C ILE A 84 12.07 18.29 24.51
N THR A 85 13.34 17.98 24.31
CA THR A 85 14.06 18.23 23.05
C THR A 85 14.74 16.95 22.59
N TYR A 86 14.74 16.73 21.28
CA TYR A 86 15.42 15.60 20.64
C TYR A 86 15.65 15.88 19.15
N GLY A 87 16.60 15.17 18.54
CA GLY A 87 16.80 15.17 17.12
C GLY A 87 16.17 13.93 16.46
N VAL A 88 15.83 14.04 15.18
CA VAL A 88 15.38 12.91 14.35
C VAL A 88 16.16 12.91 13.06
N GLN A 89 16.81 11.79 12.74
CA GLN A 89 17.47 11.57 11.45
C GLN A 89 16.41 11.35 10.37
N ALA A 90 16.54 12.06 9.25
CA ALA A 90 15.55 12.11 8.17
C ALA A 90 16.21 11.86 6.82
N THR A 91 16.75 10.66 6.64
CA THR A 91 17.59 10.29 5.48
C THR A 91 16.88 9.44 4.44
N GLU A 92 15.78 8.78 4.78
CA GLU A 92 15.10 7.82 3.90
C GLU A 92 13.79 8.41 3.36
N LEU A 93 13.67 8.54 2.03
CA LEU A 93 12.42 8.94 1.39
C LEU A 93 11.53 7.74 1.10
N SER A 94 10.48 7.61 1.88
CA SER A 94 9.35 6.71 1.60
C SER A 94 8.06 7.34 2.12
N VAL A 95 6.91 6.77 1.80
CA VAL A 95 5.62 7.26 2.33
C VAL A 95 5.47 7.08 3.86
N ARG A 96 6.49 6.52 4.55
CA ARG A 96 6.42 6.11 5.97
C ARG A 96 7.61 6.55 6.81
N THR A 97 8.66 7.07 6.21
CA THR A 97 9.93 7.46 6.88
C THR A 97 10.22 8.94 6.69
N ALA A 98 10.87 9.55 7.68
CA ALA A 98 11.23 10.96 7.61
C ALA A 98 12.37 11.19 6.62
N HIS A 99 12.20 12.23 5.79
CA HIS A 99 13.19 12.68 4.82
C HIS A 99 13.38 14.19 4.89
N LEU A 100 14.62 14.64 4.78
CA LEU A 100 14.97 16.05 4.72
C LEU A 100 16.26 16.20 3.92
N ASN A 101 16.25 17.07 2.92
CA ASN A 101 17.43 17.48 2.16
C ASN A 101 17.31 18.94 1.75
N ASP A 102 18.21 19.45 0.93
CA ASP A 102 18.24 20.84 0.45
C ASP A 102 17.14 21.17 -0.58
N GLU A 103 16.38 20.18 -1.05
CA GLU A 103 15.28 20.37 -2.00
C GLU A 103 13.91 20.34 -1.33
N HIS A 104 13.70 19.46 -0.35
CA HIS A 104 12.43 19.29 0.36
C HIS A 104 12.55 18.51 1.67
N GLY A 105 11.44 18.46 2.41
CA GLY A 105 11.30 17.58 3.56
C GLY A 105 9.93 16.92 3.59
N PHE A 106 9.92 15.62 3.91
CA PHE A 106 8.73 14.83 4.16
C PHE A 106 8.75 14.28 5.59
N LEU A 107 7.71 14.61 6.36
CA LEU A 107 7.63 14.35 7.80
C LEU A 107 6.36 13.53 8.11
N PRO A 108 6.42 12.18 8.09
CA PRO A 108 5.36 11.34 8.65
C PRO A 108 5.42 11.45 10.17
N LEU A 109 4.48 12.19 10.77
CA LEU A 109 4.57 12.57 12.19
C LEU A 109 4.54 11.36 13.14
N ALA A 110 4.00 10.22 12.73
CA ALA A 110 4.10 8.97 13.50
C ALA A 110 5.56 8.52 13.74
N ALA A 111 6.50 8.87 12.83
CA ALA A 111 7.92 8.55 12.98
C ALA A 111 8.70 9.57 13.84
N ILE A 112 8.06 10.67 14.22
CA ILE A 112 8.74 11.83 14.80
C ILE A 112 8.21 12.18 16.20
N VAL A 113 6.90 12.07 16.44
CA VAL A 113 6.25 12.69 17.58
C VAL A 113 6.12 11.72 18.76
N LEU A 114 6.65 12.13 19.91
CA LEU A 114 6.50 11.39 21.15
C LEU A 114 5.06 11.53 21.68
N GLN A 115 4.42 10.40 21.96
CA GLN A 115 3.16 10.34 22.69
C GLN A 115 3.42 10.57 24.18
N ILE A 116 2.59 11.40 24.81
CA ILE A 116 2.62 11.69 26.25
C ILE A 116 1.45 10.93 26.88
N ASP A 117 1.72 10.15 27.94
CA ASP A 117 0.68 9.45 28.68
C ASP A 117 -0.35 10.44 29.24
N GLY A 118 -1.63 10.12 29.04
CA GLY A 118 -2.75 10.96 29.47
C GLY A 118 -3.07 12.15 28.54
N GLU A 119 -2.26 12.42 27.49
CA GLU A 119 -2.50 13.53 26.55
C GLU A 119 -2.98 13.05 25.16
N ARG A 120 -3.17 11.76 24.93
CA ARG A 120 -3.56 11.23 23.60
C ARG A 120 -4.81 11.91 23.02
N TRP A 121 -5.81 12.17 23.85
CA TRP A 121 -7.09 12.74 23.44
C TRP A 121 -7.19 14.26 23.69
N SER A 122 -6.07 14.90 23.97
CA SER A 122 -5.98 16.36 24.09
C SER A 122 -5.61 16.97 22.74
N PRO A 123 -6.03 18.21 22.45
CA PRO A 123 -5.53 18.93 21.27
C PRO A 123 -4.01 19.11 21.32
N HIS A 124 -3.38 19.03 20.15
CA HIS A 124 -1.94 19.22 19.99
C HIS A 124 -1.69 20.34 18.99
N ARG A 125 -0.73 21.21 19.30
CA ARG A 125 -0.32 22.29 18.40
C ARG A 125 0.98 21.95 17.70
N LEU A 126 1.04 22.15 16.39
CA LEU A 126 2.22 21.98 15.58
C LEU A 126 2.73 23.36 15.10
N ARG A 127 4.04 23.59 15.16
CA ARG A 127 4.74 24.71 14.57
C ARG A 127 5.96 24.22 13.80
N LEU A 128 6.23 24.83 12.65
CA LEU A 128 7.37 24.50 11.80
C LEU A 128 8.28 25.71 11.66
N LEU A 129 9.58 25.50 11.81
CA LEU A 129 10.61 26.49 11.52
C LEU A 129 11.30 26.08 10.23
N LEU A 130 10.98 26.77 9.14
CA LEU A 130 11.38 26.40 7.78
C LEU A 130 12.64 27.13 7.32
N PRO A 131 13.39 26.59 6.34
CA PRO A 131 14.36 27.32 5.56
C PRO A 131 13.72 28.51 4.83
N PRO A 132 14.48 29.57 4.52
CA PRO A 132 13.98 30.68 3.73
C PRO A 132 13.43 30.25 2.36
N GLY A 133 12.24 30.73 2.00
CA GLY A 133 11.58 30.42 0.73
C GLY A 133 10.81 29.10 0.69
N TRP A 134 10.85 28.29 1.75
CA TRP A 134 10.06 27.08 1.83
C TRP A 134 8.65 27.34 2.36
N GLN A 135 7.70 26.50 1.94
CA GLN A 135 6.32 26.47 2.39
C GLN A 135 6.04 25.11 3.07
N ALA A 136 5.03 25.08 3.92
CA ALA A 136 4.54 23.85 4.53
C ALA A 136 3.16 23.48 3.96
N PHE A 137 2.98 22.19 3.69
CA PHE A 137 1.73 21.60 3.24
C PHE A 137 1.28 20.58 4.30
N VAL A 138 0.35 21.02 5.14
CA VAL A 138 -0.10 20.28 6.32
C VAL A 138 -1.60 20.04 6.20
N PRO A 139 -2.09 18.80 6.40
CA PRO A 139 -3.52 18.49 6.35
C PRO A 139 -4.19 18.69 7.72
N LEU A 140 -3.90 19.82 8.38
CA LEU A 140 -4.49 20.24 9.65
C LEU A 140 -5.00 21.68 9.53
N PRO A 141 -5.99 22.09 10.35
CA PRO A 141 -6.44 23.47 10.42
C PRO A 141 -5.31 24.43 10.83
N GLU A 142 -5.05 25.40 9.96
CA GLU A 142 -4.10 26.48 10.24
C GLU A 142 -4.69 27.46 11.26
N GLN A 143 -3.85 28.03 12.10
CA GLN A 143 -4.20 28.99 13.13
C GLN A 143 -3.67 30.39 12.75
N ASP A 144 -4.28 31.44 13.29
CA ASP A 144 -3.95 32.84 12.98
C ASP A 144 -2.47 33.21 13.26
N ASP A 145 -1.78 32.45 14.08
CA ASP A 145 -0.36 32.66 14.41
C ASP A 145 0.61 31.83 13.57
N GLY A 146 0.12 31.21 12.49
CA GLY A 146 0.91 30.45 11.52
C GLY A 146 1.32 29.06 11.98
N GLY A 147 0.64 28.49 13.00
CA GLY A 147 0.75 27.09 13.41
C GLY A 147 -0.47 26.29 13.00
N TRP A 148 -0.47 25.00 13.30
CA TRP A 148 -1.57 24.07 13.02
C TRP A 148 -2.09 23.43 14.31
N LEU A 149 -3.38 23.06 14.33
CA LEU A 149 -4.02 22.45 15.46
C LEU A 149 -4.59 21.07 15.08
N ALA A 150 -4.13 20.02 15.76
CA ALA A 150 -4.75 18.71 15.74
C ALA A 150 -5.71 18.56 16.93
N SER A 151 -6.86 17.93 16.74
CA SER A 151 -7.86 17.66 17.80
C SER A 151 -7.34 16.73 18.88
N ASP A 152 -6.42 15.85 18.52
CA ASP A 152 -5.81 14.84 19.39
C ASP A 152 -4.48 14.34 18.81
N PHE A 153 -3.81 13.44 19.54
CA PHE A 153 -2.56 12.84 19.09
C PHE A 153 -2.74 11.97 17.84
N ASP A 154 -3.84 11.23 17.72
CA ASP A 154 -4.09 10.35 16.59
C ASP A 154 -4.21 11.16 15.30
N GLN A 155 -4.93 12.29 15.32
CA GLN A 155 -5.00 13.21 14.18
C GLN A 155 -3.64 13.84 13.87
N LEU A 156 -2.86 14.22 14.91
CA LEU A 156 -1.54 14.80 14.69
C LEU A 156 -0.64 13.85 13.91
N ILE A 157 -0.49 12.61 14.38
CA ILE A 157 0.43 11.65 13.74
C ILE A 157 -0.10 11.07 12.43
N ASP A 158 -1.41 11.19 12.17
CA ASP A 158 -2.03 10.86 10.88
C ASP A 158 -1.93 11.99 9.84
N SER A 159 -1.26 13.08 10.17
CA SER A 159 -1.11 14.26 9.32
C SER A 159 0.32 14.37 8.80
N PRO A 160 0.65 13.73 7.66
CA PRO A 160 1.98 13.87 7.05
C PRO A 160 2.20 15.32 6.62
N VAL A 161 3.43 15.80 6.80
CA VAL A 161 3.83 17.16 6.43
C VAL A 161 4.81 17.09 5.27
N GLU A 162 4.49 17.79 4.19
CA GLU A 162 5.44 18.08 3.12
C GLU A 162 5.91 19.53 3.25
N VAL A 163 7.20 19.78 3.05
CA VAL A 163 7.79 21.12 3.08
C VAL A 163 8.76 21.29 1.93
N GLY A 164 8.77 22.49 1.35
CA GLY A 164 9.68 22.81 0.25
C GLY A 164 9.22 24.00 -0.57
N PRO A 165 9.96 24.35 -1.65
CA PRO A 165 9.60 25.45 -2.56
C PRO A 165 8.60 25.02 -3.65
N HIS A 166 7.91 23.89 -3.49
CA HIS A 166 7.04 23.34 -4.53
C HIS A 166 5.80 24.19 -4.78
N PRO A 167 5.26 24.17 -6.02
CA PRO A 167 3.95 24.73 -6.30
C PRO A 167 2.85 23.90 -5.62
N CYS A 168 1.80 24.59 -5.18
CA CYS A 168 0.59 23.97 -4.67
C CYS A 168 -0.55 24.24 -5.65
N HIS A 169 -1.04 23.18 -6.29
CA HIS A 169 -2.19 23.26 -7.17
C HIS A 169 -3.48 23.02 -6.38
N ARG A 170 -4.49 23.86 -6.59
CA ARG A 170 -5.76 23.81 -5.87
C ARG A 170 -6.90 23.48 -6.82
N PHE A 171 -7.80 22.64 -6.40
CA PHE A 171 -9.04 22.32 -7.10
C PHE A 171 -10.14 21.99 -6.09
N ASP A 172 -11.37 21.90 -6.56
CA ASP A 172 -12.53 21.58 -5.72
C ASP A 172 -13.14 20.25 -6.17
N VAL A 173 -13.60 19.43 -5.22
CA VAL A 173 -14.38 18.21 -5.50
C VAL A 173 -15.69 18.30 -4.73
N ALA A 174 -16.78 18.60 -5.41
CA ALA A 174 -18.12 18.68 -4.84
C ALA A 174 -18.20 19.61 -3.60
N GLY A 175 -17.57 20.77 -3.66
CA GLY A 175 -17.53 21.77 -2.59
C GLY A 175 -16.49 21.51 -1.52
N VAL A 176 -15.61 20.54 -1.70
CA VAL A 176 -14.50 20.27 -0.79
C VAL A 176 -13.18 20.70 -1.43
N PRO A 177 -12.39 21.58 -0.77
CA PRO A 177 -11.10 22.03 -1.29
C PRO A 177 -10.09 20.87 -1.29
N HIS A 178 -9.35 20.77 -2.40
CA HIS A 178 -8.26 19.82 -2.58
C HIS A 178 -6.98 20.53 -2.95
N ARG A 179 -5.87 19.99 -2.47
CA ARG A 179 -4.52 20.49 -2.75
C ARG A 179 -3.69 19.36 -3.34
N TRP A 180 -2.91 19.67 -4.38
CA TRP A 180 -1.95 18.75 -4.98
C TRP A 180 -0.56 19.36 -4.90
N VAL A 181 0.37 18.63 -4.32
CA VAL A 181 1.79 19.01 -4.18
C VAL A 181 2.65 17.85 -4.68
N GLY A 182 3.73 18.15 -5.39
CA GLY A 182 4.63 17.13 -5.91
C GLY A 182 6.10 17.51 -5.77
N TRP A 183 6.93 16.53 -5.45
CA TRP A 183 8.38 16.61 -5.53
C TRP A 183 8.93 15.63 -6.58
N GLY A 184 10.07 16.02 -7.20
CA GLY A 184 10.71 15.22 -8.28
C GLY A 184 10.08 15.40 -9.65
N GLY A 185 9.05 16.24 -9.77
CA GLY A 185 8.35 16.66 -10.98
C GLY A 185 7.02 17.30 -10.64
N ASP A 186 6.58 18.25 -11.46
CA ASP A 186 5.26 18.87 -11.37
C ASP A 186 4.33 18.31 -12.45
N VAL A 187 3.58 17.25 -12.10
CA VAL A 187 2.67 16.56 -13.04
C VAL A 187 1.60 17.52 -13.58
N PRO A 188 0.90 18.35 -12.76
CA PRO A 188 -0.07 19.30 -13.28
C PRO A 188 0.50 20.32 -14.28
N GLN A 189 1.76 20.71 -14.13
CA GLN A 189 2.41 21.61 -15.09
C GLN A 189 2.74 20.90 -16.41
N GLN A 190 3.10 19.63 -16.34
CA GLN A 190 3.47 18.82 -17.50
C GLN A 190 2.24 18.27 -18.25
N ASP A 191 1.14 18.01 -17.55
CA ASP A 191 -0.11 17.47 -18.05
C ASP A 191 -1.28 18.34 -17.55
N GLN A 192 -1.78 19.23 -18.39
CA GLN A 192 -2.86 20.16 -18.04
C GLN A 192 -4.19 19.46 -17.72
N GLU A 193 -4.40 18.25 -18.22
CA GLU A 193 -5.62 17.44 -17.94
C GLU A 193 -5.50 16.67 -16.62
N TRP A 194 -4.32 16.64 -15.99
CA TRP A 194 -4.07 15.81 -14.81
C TRP A 194 -5.04 16.06 -13.66
N LEU A 195 -5.19 17.32 -13.25
CA LEU A 195 -6.10 17.67 -12.13
C LEU A 195 -7.57 17.43 -12.48
N ALA A 196 -7.95 17.60 -13.75
CA ALA A 196 -9.29 17.27 -14.21
C ALA A 196 -9.57 15.78 -14.13
N ASP A 197 -8.59 14.94 -14.46
CA ASP A 197 -8.70 13.49 -14.31
C ASP A 197 -8.74 13.06 -12.84
N VAL A 198 -7.88 13.60 -11.99
CA VAL A 198 -7.92 13.36 -10.54
C VAL A 198 -9.30 13.76 -9.98
N HIS A 199 -9.82 14.92 -10.35
CA HIS A 199 -11.16 15.36 -9.96
C HIS A 199 -12.24 14.35 -10.38
N ARG A 200 -12.20 13.85 -11.65
CA ARG A 200 -13.17 12.85 -12.14
C ARG A 200 -13.08 11.53 -11.36
N VAL A 201 -11.86 11.08 -11.03
CA VAL A 201 -11.62 9.89 -10.20
C VAL A 201 -12.18 10.08 -8.79
N CYS A 202 -11.93 11.24 -8.15
CA CYS A 202 -12.49 11.56 -6.84
C CYS A 202 -14.01 11.52 -6.82
N LEU A 203 -14.66 12.08 -7.85
CA LEU A 203 -16.11 12.00 -8.01
C LEU A 203 -16.61 10.56 -8.26
N ALA A 204 -15.82 9.73 -8.96
CA ALA A 204 -16.17 8.32 -9.15
C ALA A 204 -16.13 7.55 -7.82
N CYS A 205 -15.16 7.82 -6.95
CA CYS A 205 -15.10 7.27 -5.59
C CYS A 205 -16.34 7.70 -4.76
N CYS A 206 -16.72 8.99 -4.81
CA CYS A 206 -17.93 9.46 -4.14
C CYS A 206 -19.18 8.70 -4.63
N ARG A 207 -19.33 8.53 -5.95
CA ARG A 207 -20.47 7.78 -6.53
C ARG A 207 -20.49 6.32 -6.09
N LEU A 208 -19.34 5.63 -6.10
CA LEU A 208 -19.20 4.25 -5.61
C LEU A 208 -19.70 4.13 -4.16
N MET A 209 -19.33 5.07 -3.32
CA MET A 209 -19.70 5.11 -1.90
C MET A 209 -21.11 5.68 -1.66
N GLY A 210 -21.86 6.04 -2.71
CA GLY A 210 -23.19 6.65 -2.61
C GLY A 210 -23.20 8.01 -1.91
N GLN A 211 -22.09 8.75 -2.01
CA GLN A 211 -21.92 10.05 -1.37
C GLN A 211 -21.95 11.17 -2.40
N GLN A 212 -22.49 12.32 -2.01
CA GLN A 212 -22.50 13.52 -2.85
C GLN A 212 -21.19 14.29 -2.80
N ARG A 213 -20.40 14.10 -1.74
CA ARG A 213 -19.13 14.77 -1.49
C ARG A 213 -18.12 13.82 -0.82
N PRO A 214 -16.82 14.15 -0.83
CA PRO A 214 -15.80 13.45 -0.07
C PRO A 214 -16.12 13.34 1.42
N ALA A 215 -15.54 12.34 2.09
CA ALA A 215 -15.73 12.14 3.54
C ALA A 215 -14.88 13.11 4.36
N ALA A 216 -13.80 13.65 3.80
CA ALA A 216 -12.97 14.70 4.39
C ALA A 216 -13.54 16.08 4.03
N ASP A 217 -13.26 17.10 4.86
CA ASP A 217 -13.65 18.51 4.62
C ASP A 217 -12.55 19.33 3.92
N ASP A 218 -11.33 18.82 3.85
CA ASP A 218 -10.17 19.30 3.07
C ASP A 218 -9.33 18.07 2.71
N TYR A 219 -8.62 18.06 1.58
CA TYR A 219 -7.81 16.91 1.20
C TYR A 219 -6.47 17.34 0.55
N LEU A 220 -5.38 16.73 1.00
CA LEU A 220 -4.03 16.97 0.49
C LEU A 220 -3.48 15.72 -0.21
N PHE A 221 -3.14 15.85 -1.49
CA PHE A 221 -2.31 14.89 -2.22
C PHE A 221 -0.86 15.32 -2.19
N VAL A 222 0.03 14.43 -1.77
CA VAL A 222 1.49 14.60 -1.88
C VAL A 222 2.03 13.50 -2.80
N LEU A 223 2.73 13.90 -3.87
CA LEU A 223 3.34 12.97 -4.82
C LEU A 223 4.87 13.09 -4.79
N HIS A 224 5.56 11.99 -4.53
CA HIS A 224 7.01 11.88 -4.71
C HIS A 224 7.32 11.07 -5.97
N LEU A 225 7.86 11.74 -7.00
CA LEU A 225 8.38 11.09 -8.21
C LEU A 225 9.85 10.70 -7.97
N THR A 226 10.06 9.45 -7.61
CA THR A 226 11.40 8.88 -7.36
C THR A 226 11.97 8.20 -8.61
N GLU A 227 13.18 7.67 -8.55
CA GLU A 227 13.77 6.90 -9.66
C GLU A 227 12.96 5.62 -9.92
N SER A 228 12.64 4.89 -8.86
CA SER A 228 11.83 3.67 -8.89
C SER A 228 10.98 3.64 -7.62
N GLY A 229 9.79 3.19 -7.69
CA GLY A 229 8.90 3.10 -6.53
C GLY A 229 7.47 2.98 -7.00
N TYR A 230 6.63 2.44 -6.16
CA TYR A 230 5.19 2.37 -6.34
C TYR A 230 4.55 2.10 -5.00
N GLY A 231 3.62 2.93 -4.60
CA GLY A 231 2.80 2.75 -3.42
C GLY A 231 2.31 4.07 -2.86
N GLY A 232 1.43 3.99 -1.90
CA GLY A 232 0.89 5.12 -1.19
C GLY A 232 0.76 4.85 0.31
N LEU A 233 0.25 5.84 0.99
CA LEU A 233 -0.22 5.73 2.37
C LEU A 233 -1.38 6.68 2.56
N GLU A 234 -2.48 6.09 2.95
CA GLU A 234 -3.74 6.76 3.21
C GLU A 234 -3.79 7.40 4.59
N HIS A 235 -4.42 8.56 4.67
CA HIS A 235 -4.71 9.31 5.89
C HIS A 235 -6.16 9.81 5.87
N ASP A 236 -6.66 10.29 7.01
CA ASP A 236 -8.05 10.75 7.13
C ASP A 236 -8.38 11.91 6.18
N THR A 237 -7.40 12.80 5.93
CA THR A 237 -7.56 14.05 5.14
C THR A 237 -6.43 14.27 4.13
N SER A 238 -5.64 13.24 3.85
CA SER A 238 -4.55 13.33 2.89
C SER A 238 -4.12 11.95 2.39
N THR A 239 -3.27 11.95 1.37
CA THR A 239 -2.51 10.77 0.98
C THR A 239 -1.12 11.15 0.50
N VAL A 240 -0.17 10.25 0.72
CA VAL A 240 1.18 10.36 0.18
C VAL A 240 1.39 9.26 -0.85
N LEU A 241 1.77 9.66 -2.05
CA LEU A 241 1.97 8.81 -3.21
C LEU A 241 3.46 8.75 -3.54
N GLN A 242 3.98 7.59 -3.86
CA GLN A 242 5.32 7.42 -4.42
C GLN A 242 5.21 6.68 -5.75
N PHE A 243 5.80 7.25 -6.81
CA PHE A 243 5.75 6.68 -8.15
C PHE A 243 7.08 6.81 -8.86
N GLY A 244 7.45 5.79 -9.65
CA GLY A 244 8.70 5.80 -10.42
C GLY A 244 8.61 6.78 -11.59
N ARG A 245 9.45 7.84 -11.60
CA ARG A 245 9.47 8.89 -12.64
C ARG A 245 9.60 8.31 -14.05
N ARG A 246 10.43 7.27 -14.22
CA ARG A 246 10.62 6.60 -15.52
C ARG A 246 9.39 5.81 -15.96
N ARG A 247 8.50 5.43 -15.05
CA ARG A 247 7.25 4.73 -15.33
C ARG A 247 6.12 5.67 -15.74
N LEU A 248 6.23 6.96 -15.40
CA LEU A 248 5.23 7.98 -15.74
C LEU A 248 5.38 8.42 -17.20
N THR A 249 5.55 7.49 -18.13
CA THR A 249 5.65 7.76 -19.56
C THR A 249 4.49 7.13 -20.31
N GLY A 250 3.83 7.94 -21.15
CA GLY A 250 2.72 7.51 -21.98
C GLY A 250 1.44 7.14 -21.20
N PRO A 251 0.42 6.64 -21.92
CA PRO A 251 -0.92 6.38 -21.36
C PRO A 251 -0.93 5.35 -20.22
N VAL A 252 -0.11 4.30 -20.32
CA VAL A 252 -0.04 3.24 -19.31
C VAL A 252 0.47 3.78 -17.97
N GLY A 253 1.58 4.54 -17.99
CA GLY A 253 2.12 5.12 -16.75
C GLY A 253 1.14 6.10 -16.10
N ARG A 254 0.49 6.93 -16.90
CA ARG A 254 -0.55 7.86 -16.46
C ARG A 254 -1.72 7.12 -15.82
N ARG A 255 -2.24 6.06 -16.46
CA ARG A 255 -3.33 5.24 -15.93
C ARG A 255 -2.92 4.58 -14.60
N LYS A 256 -1.72 4.01 -14.51
CA LYS A 256 -1.22 3.39 -13.26
C LYS A 256 -1.10 4.39 -12.11
N LEU A 257 -0.72 5.63 -12.39
CA LEU A 257 -0.74 6.67 -11.36
C LEU A 257 -2.17 7.08 -10.97
N LEU A 258 -3.12 7.13 -11.91
CA LEU A 258 -4.54 7.38 -11.60
C LEU A 258 -5.16 6.23 -10.79
N GLN A 259 -4.76 4.98 -11.04
CA GLN A 259 -5.17 3.83 -10.21
C GLN A 259 -4.64 3.99 -8.78
N LEU A 260 -3.38 4.38 -8.60
CA LEU A 260 -2.83 4.66 -7.27
C LEU A 260 -3.57 5.82 -6.57
N VAL A 261 -3.87 6.90 -7.29
CA VAL A 261 -4.70 8.00 -6.77
C VAL A 261 -6.08 7.50 -6.34
N ALA A 262 -6.72 6.66 -7.14
CA ALA A 262 -8.02 6.08 -6.83
C ALA A 262 -7.98 5.19 -5.58
N HIS A 263 -6.95 4.34 -5.46
CA HIS A 263 -6.70 3.46 -4.32
C HIS A 263 -6.63 4.26 -3.01
N GLU A 264 -5.68 5.18 -2.96
CA GLU A 264 -5.42 5.98 -1.77
C GLU A 264 -6.57 6.93 -1.43
N TYR A 265 -7.25 7.49 -2.45
CA TYR A 265 -8.38 8.37 -2.20
C TYR A 265 -9.61 7.64 -1.69
N LEU A 266 -9.86 6.40 -2.15
CA LEU A 266 -10.97 5.58 -1.66
C LEU A 266 -10.81 5.22 -0.18
N HIS A 267 -9.57 5.11 0.28
CA HIS A 267 -9.27 4.81 1.68
C HIS A 267 -9.81 5.84 2.67
N GLN A 268 -10.14 7.07 2.26
CA GLN A 268 -10.80 8.00 3.18
C GLN A 268 -12.14 7.45 3.73
N TRP A 269 -12.79 6.51 2.97
CA TRP A 269 -13.93 5.72 3.45
C TRP A 269 -13.47 4.36 3.98
N ASN A 270 -12.94 3.52 3.12
CA ASN A 270 -12.44 2.18 3.41
C ASN A 270 -10.91 2.18 3.29
N VAL A 271 -10.17 2.40 4.35
CA VAL A 271 -10.15 1.89 5.71
C VAL A 271 -10.13 2.99 6.80
N ARG A 272 -10.10 4.28 6.42
CA ARG A 272 -9.85 5.33 7.42
C ARG A 272 -11.04 5.57 8.35
N ARG A 273 -12.26 5.44 7.85
CA ARG A 273 -13.50 5.62 8.64
C ARG A 273 -14.28 4.32 8.80
N LEU A 274 -14.42 3.53 7.75
CA LEU A 274 -14.92 2.15 7.79
C LEU A 274 -13.72 1.24 8.11
N ARG A 275 -13.47 0.97 9.39
CA ARG A 275 -12.22 0.42 9.93
C ARG A 275 -12.45 -0.92 10.62
N PRO A 276 -11.50 -1.88 10.54
CA PRO A 276 -11.53 -3.08 11.37
C PRO A 276 -11.59 -2.74 12.87
N SER A 277 -12.42 -3.46 13.63
CA SER A 277 -12.59 -3.23 15.08
C SER A 277 -11.30 -3.38 15.86
N GLN A 278 -10.37 -4.21 15.41
CA GLN A 278 -9.05 -4.41 16.00
C GLN A 278 -8.18 -3.14 15.94
N LEU A 279 -8.53 -2.19 15.07
CA LEU A 279 -7.83 -0.91 14.91
C LEU A 279 -8.62 0.26 15.56
N VAL A 280 -9.54 -0.01 16.50
CA VAL A 280 -10.34 0.99 17.19
C VAL A 280 -10.29 0.76 18.70
N PRO A 281 -9.56 1.59 19.48
CA PRO A 281 -8.55 2.56 19.05
C PRO A 281 -7.28 1.86 18.54
N ILE A 282 -6.44 2.59 17.79
CA ILE A 282 -5.18 2.05 17.27
C ILE A 282 -4.19 1.86 18.43
N ASP A 283 -3.51 0.70 18.47
CA ASP A 283 -2.38 0.44 19.35
C ASP A 283 -1.08 0.67 18.56
N TYR A 284 -0.37 1.76 18.86
CA TYR A 284 0.86 2.12 18.14
C TYR A 284 2.11 1.38 18.64
N ASP A 285 2.00 0.60 19.71
CA ASP A 285 3.14 -0.04 20.38
C ASP A 285 3.39 -1.47 19.89
N ARG A 286 2.41 -2.13 19.29
CA ARG A 286 2.53 -3.55 18.87
C ARG A 286 1.74 -3.88 17.61
N ALA A 287 2.14 -5.01 17.01
CA ALA A 287 1.41 -5.60 15.91
C ALA A 287 0.02 -6.06 16.38
N VAL A 288 -0.99 -5.75 15.57
CA VAL A 288 -2.39 -6.12 15.80
C VAL A 288 -2.84 -7.08 14.71
N VAL A 289 -3.34 -8.26 15.09
CA VAL A 289 -3.87 -9.23 14.11
C VAL A 289 -5.20 -8.71 13.57
N VAL A 290 -5.26 -8.51 12.25
CA VAL A 290 -6.44 -8.00 11.54
C VAL A 290 -6.86 -9.00 10.47
N PRO A 291 -7.90 -9.82 10.71
CA PRO A 291 -8.32 -10.87 9.75
C PRO A 291 -8.98 -10.30 8.49
N THR A 292 -9.41 -9.05 8.54
CA THR A 292 -10.21 -8.38 7.50
C THR A 292 -9.42 -7.43 6.60
N LEU A 293 -8.07 -7.54 6.55
CA LEU A 293 -7.25 -6.72 5.63
C LEU A 293 -7.59 -7.00 4.16
N TRP A 294 -8.05 -8.20 3.83
CA TRP A 294 -8.55 -8.53 2.51
C TRP A 294 -9.70 -7.63 2.05
N PHE A 295 -10.55 -7.19 2.99
CA PHE A 295 -11.64 -6.27 2.69
C PHE A 295 -11.13 -4.83 2.58
N ALA A 296 -10.30 -4.39 3.53
CA ALA A 296 -9.74 -3.05 3.53
C ALA A 296 -8.93 -2.79 2.24
N GLU A 297 -8.06 -3.72 1.86
CA GLU A 297 -7.11 -3.55 0.77
C GLU A 297 -7.54 -4.26 -0.52
N GLY A 298 -8.06 -5.48 -0.40
CA GLY A 298 -8.44 -6.25 -1.58
C GLY A 298 -9.65 -5.66 -2.32
N ILE A 299 -10.67 -5.16 -1.61
CA ILE A 299 -11.77 -4.43 -2.23
C ILE A 299 -11.24 -3.16 -2.92
N THR A 300 -10.39 -2.40 -2.24
CA THR A 300 -9.80 -1.17 -2.78
C THR A 300 -8.95 -1.46 -4.01
N SER A 301 -8.09 -2.50 -3.98
CA SER A 301 -7.26 -2.93 -5.11
C SER A 301 -8.05 -3.50 -6.30
N TYR A 302 -9.28 -3.95 -6.08
CA TYR A 302 -10.17 -4.33 -7.16
C TYR A 302 -10.81 -3.12 -7.83
N VAL A 303 -11.38 -2.22 -7.05
CA VAL A 303 -12.12 -1.08 -7.61
C VAL A 303 -11.20 0.01 -8.15
N ASP A 304 -9.97 0.15 -7.65
CA ASP A 304 -9.00 1.13 -8.15
C ASP A 304 -8.65 0.92 -9.62
N GLN A 305 -8.67 -0.32 -10.11
CA GLN A 305 -8.48 -0.65 -11.52
C GLN A 305 -9.64 -0.20 -12.40
N LEU A 306 -10.88 -0.24 -11.87
CA LEU A 306 -12.09 0.14 -12.59
C LEU A 306 -12.36 1.66 -12.53
N LEU A 307 -11.97 2.31 -11.43
CA LEU A 307 -12.29 3.72 -11.16
C LEU A 307 -11.82 4.70 -12.26
N PRO A 308 -10.61 4.59 -12.85
CA PRO A 308 -10.21 5.48 -13.94
C PRO A 308 -11.11 5.36 -15.17
N HIS A 309 -11.57 4.16 -15.51
CA HIS A 309 -12.52 3.95 -16.61
C HIS A 309 -13.93 4.49 -16.24
N ALA A 310 -14.42 4.21 -15.04
CA ALA A 310 -15.70 4.73 -14.54
C ALA A 310 -15.70 6.27 -14.43
N ALA A 311 -14.51 6.88 -14.32
CA ALA A 311 -14.27 8.32 -14.39
C ALA A 311 -14.12 8.85 -15.82
N GLY A 312 -14.07 7.99 -16.85
CA GLY A 312 -13.87 8.38 -18.25
C GLY A 312 -12.42 8.75 -18.58
N CYS A 313 -11.43 8.29 -17.81
CA CYS A 313 -10.01 8.60 -17.98
C CYS A 313 -9.25 7.59 -18.85
N CYS A 314 -9.82 6.41 -19.10
CA CYS A 314 -9.23 5.39 -19.98
C CYS A 314 -10.33 4.51 -20.62
N PRO A 315 -10.05 3.85 -21.75
CA PRO A 315 -10.99 2.94 -22.41
C PRO A 315 -11.07 1.58 -21.70
N ALA A 316 -12.19 0.87 -21.89
CA ALA A 316 -12.48 -0.41 -21.25
C ALA A 316 -11.43 -1.51 -21.51
N HIS A 317 -10.87 -1.57 -22.73
CA HIS A 317 -9.89 -2.62 -23.07
C HIS A 317 -8.61 -2.52 -22.22
N GLU A 318 -8.17 -1.30 -21.87
CA GLU A 318 -7.01 -1.09 -21.00
C GLU A 318 -7.24 -1.58 -19.57
N VAL A 319 -8.48 -1.47 -19.06
CA VAL A 319 -8.86 -2.05 -17.76
C VAL A 319 -8.83 -3.57 -17.82
N LEU A 320 -9.34 -4.15 -18.92
CA LEU A 320 -9.32 -5.61 -19.09
C LEU A 320 -7.89 -6.15 -19.20
N GLU A 321 -6.97 -5.40 -19.80
CA GLU A 321 -5.54 -5.73 -19.83
C GLU A 321 -4.94 -5.74 -18.41
N ASP A 322 -5.21 -4.70 -17.61
CA ASP A 322 -4.72 -4.60 -16.22
C ASP A 322 -5.31 -5.71 -15.33
N LEU A 323 -6.60 -6.00 -15.46
CA LEU A 323 -7.24 -7.11 -14.76
C LEU A 323 -6.64 -8.47 -15.17
N ALA A 324 -6.39 -8.67 -16.47
CA ALA A 324 -5.78 -9.90 -16.96
C ALA A 324 -4.35 -10.10 -16.44
N GLU A 325 -3.58 -9.02 -16.31
CA GLU A 325 -2.25 -9.04 -15.70
C GLU A 325 -2.32 -9.51 -14.23
N ASP A 326 -3.22 -8.94 -13.43
CA ASP A 326 -3.37 -9.32 -12.02
C ASP A 326 -3.92 -10.74 -11.85
N LEU A 327 -4.88 -11.15 -12.68
CA LEU A 327 -5.36 -12.52 -12.71
C LEU A 327 -4.23 -13.50 -13.08
N GLY A 328 -3.37 -13.13 -14.03
CA GLY A 328 -2.18 -13.90 -14.40
C GLY A 328 -1.19 -14.03 -13.24
N ARG A 329 -0.93 -12.94 -12.52
CA ARG A 329 -0.09 -12.94 -11.30
C ARG A 329 -0.68 -13.83 -10.21
N TYR A 330 -2.00 -13.77 -10.00
CA TYR A 330 -2.70 -14.62 -9.04
C TYR A 330 -2.58 -16.10 -9.41
N LEU A 331 -2.93 -16.46 -10.65
CA LEU A 331 -2.88 -17.85 -11.13
C LEU A 331 -1.45 -18.42 -11.15
N GLY A 332 -0.45 -17.57 -11.42
CA GLY A 332 0.98 -17.92 -11.36
C GLY A 332 1.53 -18.07 -9.94
N SER A 333 0.83 -17.58 -8.89
CA SER A 333 1.28 -17.66 -7.51
C SER A 333 1.04 -19.05 -6.92
N GLN A 334 2.10 -19.78 -6.57
CA GLN A 334 1.98 -21.06 -5.88
C GLN A 334 1.44 -20.94 -4.46
N GLY A 335 1.72 -19.80 -3.81
CA GLY A 335 1.26 -19.53 -2.44
C GLY A 335 -0.26 -19.50 -2.29
N ARG A 336 -1.03 -19.24 -3.38
CA ARG A 336 -2.50 -19.20 -3.34
C ARG A 336 -3.14 -20.52 -2.94
N SER A 337 -2.49 -21.64 -3.24
CA SER A 337 -2.93 -22.99 -2.85
C SER A 337 -2.36 -23.46 -1.50
N VAL A 338 -1.58 -22.63 -0.82
CA VAL A 338 -0.94 -22.93 0.46
C VAL A 338 -1.50 -22.08 1.60
N GLN A 339 -1.74 -20.79 1.33
CA GLN A 339 -2.23 -19.83 2.31
C GLN A 339 -3.65 -19.38 1.95
N SER A 340 -4.56 -19.47 2.92
CA SER A 340 -5.91 -18.91 2.77
C SER A 340 -5.87 -17.37 2.79
N LEU A 341 -6.93 -16.73 2.32
CA LEU A 341 -7.00 -15.26 2.31
C LEU A 341 -7.07 -14.68 3.73
N ARG A 342 -7.79 -15.36 4.64
CA ARG A 342 -7.83 -15.01 6.05
C ARG A 342 -6.43 -15.08 6.68
N ALA A 343 -5.72 -16.19 6.51
CA ALA A 343 -4.36 -16.34 7.02
C ALA A 343 -3.40 -15.29 6.43
N SER A 344 -3.56 -14.92 5.15
CA SER A 344 -2.78 -13.86 4.52
C SER A 344 -2.98 -12.51 5.23
N SER A 345 -4.21 -12.18 5.62
CA SER A 345 -4.53 -10.97 6.38
C SER A 345 -3.95 -11.02 7.80
N GLU A 346 -4.16 -12.14 8.52
CA GLU A 346 -3.72 -12.31 9.92
C GLU A 346 -2.19 -12.31 10.05
N GLU A 347 -1.48 -12.84 9.05
CA GLU A 347 -0.02 -12.99 9.04
C GLU A 347 0.72 -11.84 8.32
N ALA A 348 0.03 -10.76 7.94
CA ALA A 348 0.57 -9.65 7.17
C ALA A 348 1.90 -9.12 7.75
N TRP A 349 1.95 -8.88 9.05
CA TRP A 349 3.11 -8.33 9.76
C TRP A 349 4.41 -9.13 9.60
N VAL A 350 4.31 -10.44 9.48
CA VAL A 350 5.48 -11.34 9.50
C VAL A 350 5.74 -12.01 8.15
N LYS A 351 4.76 -11.98 7.23
CA LYS A 351 4.89 -12.57 5.90
C LYS A 351 4.93 -11.51 4.80
N LEU A 352 3.83 -10.82 4.51
CA LEU A 352 3.76 -9.90 3.37
C LEU A 352 4.76 -8.74 3.50
N TYR A 353 4.88 -8.14 4.68
CA TYR A 353 5.79 -7.01 4.92
C TYR A 353 7.23 -7.43 5.28
N ARG A 354 7.50 -8.74 5.41
CA ARG A 354 8.83 -9.31 5.61
C ARG A 354 9.05 -10.52 4.71
N PRO A 355 8.98 -10.35 3.37
CA PRO A 355 9.10 -11.46 2.45
C PRO A 355 10.50 -12.06 2.51
N HIS A 356 10.57 -13.38 2.48
CA HIS A 356 11.82 -14.10 2.30
C HIS A 356 11.89 -14.66 0.85
N PRO A 357 13.04 -15.14 0.37
CA PRO A 357 13.21 -15.55 -1.02
C PRO A 357 12.20 -16.59 -1.53
N HIS A 358 11.69 -17.45 -0.65
CA HIS A 358 10.68 -18.45 -1.01
C HIS A 358 9.23 -18.03 -0.69
N ALA A 359 8.99 -16.77 -0.36
CA ALA A 359 7.67 -16.25 0.01
C ALA A 359 6.59 -16.64 -1.02
N ALA A 360 6.85 -16.48 -2.31
CA ALA A 360 5.91 -16.79 -3.38
C ALA A 360 5.49 -18.27 -3.47
N ASN A 361 6.24 -19.20 -2.83
CA ASN A 361 5.90 -20.62 -2.78
C ASN A 361 4.91 -20.98 -1.66
N GLN A 362 4.67 -20.09 -0.70
CA GLN A 362 3.94 -20.41 0.51
C GLN A 362 3.01 -19.32 1.03
N GLN A 363 3.07 -18.13 0.42
CA GLN A 363 2.18 -17.03 0.80
C GLN A 363 1.59 -16.36 -0.43
N VAL A 364 0.42 -15.76 -0.27
CA VAL A 364 -0.27 -14.95 -1.26
C VAL A 364 -0.58 -13.58 -0.66
N SER A 365 -0.51 -12.52 -1.47
CA SER A 365 -0.89 -11.18 -1.02
C SER A 365 -2.39 -11.07 -0.79
N TYR A 366 -2.82 -10.56 0.35
CA TYR A 366 -4.23 -10.26 0.61
C TYR A 366 -4.74 -9.08 -0.24
N TYR A 367 -3.86 -8.23 -0.78
CA TYR A 367 -4.20 -7.28 -1.84
C TYR A 367 -4.66 -8.03 -3.09
N LEU A 368 -3.80 -8.88 -3.64
CA LEU A 368 -4.05 -9.57 -4.91
C LEU A 368 -5.16 -10.62 -4.81
N LYS A 369 -5.07 -11.56 -3.83
CA LYS A 369 -6.12 -12.58 -3.63
C LYS A 369 -7.43 -11.95 -3.16
N GLY A 370 -7.34 -10.86 -2.38
CA GLY A 370 -8.49 -10.08 -1.98
C GLY A 370 -9.18 -9.38 -3.14
N ALA A 371 -8.41 -8.80 -4.09
CA ALA A 371 -8.95 -8.20 -5.31
C ALA A 371 -9.65 -9.24 -6.20
N VAL A 372 -9.07 -10.45 -6.32
CA VAL A 372 -9.72 -11.55 -7.06
C VAL A 372 -11.01 -11.98 -6.36
N LEU A 373 -11.02 -12.11 -5.03
CA LEU A 373 -12.25 -12.41 -4.29
C LEU A 373 -13.28 -11.27 -4.44
N ALA A 374 -12.86 -10.00 -4.41
CA ALA A 374 -13.73 -8.86 -4.61
C ALA A 374 -14.41 -8.88 -5.99
N LEU A 375 -13.65 -9.20 -7.06
CA LEU A 375 -14.19 -9.43 -8.40
C LEU A 375 -15.24 -10.56 -8.39
N VAL A 376 -14.94 -11.70 -7.78
CA VAL A 376 -15.88 -12.82 -7.65
C VAL A 376 -17.15 -12.42 -6.89
N LEU A 377 -17.00 -11.69 -5.78
CA LEU A 377 -18.12 -11.19 -4.99
C LEU A 377 -18.99 -10.21 -5.77
N ASP A 378 -18.39 -9.26 -6.51
CA ASP A 378 -19.16 -8.30 -7.32
C ASP A 378 -19.92 -9.00 -8.44
N LEU A 379 -19.30 -9.94 -9.16
CA LEU A 379 -19.99 -10.73 -10.20
C LEU A 379 -21.08 -11.63 -9.61
N HIS A 380 -20.85 -12.22 -8.44
CA HIS A 380 -21.86 -13.02 -7.74
C HIS A 380 -23.07 -12.18 -7.29
N LEU A 381 -22.82 -10.99 -6.75
CA LEU A 381 -23.86 -10.03 -6.40
C LEU A 381 -24.68 -9.63 -7.64
N ARG A 382 -24.04 -9.36 -8.78
CA ARG A 382 -24.71 -9.01 -10.04
C ARG A 382 -25.61 -10.11 -10.56
N ARG A 383 -25.25 -11.38 -10.36
CA ARG A 383 -26.12 -12.54 -10.62
C ARG A 383 -27.42 -12.46 -9.80
N GLN A 384 -27.37 -11.91 -8.59
CA GLN A 384 -28.51 -11.74 -7.70
C GLN A 384 -29.22 -10.39 -7.86
N GLY A 385 -28.85 -9.58 -8.87
CA GLY A 385 -29.42 -8.25 -9.13
C GLY A 385 -28.93 -7.16 -8.17
N ALA A 386 -27.79 -7.39 -7.48
CA ALA A 386 -27.13 -6.42 -6.63
C ALA A 386 -25.73 -6.08 -7.19
N TRP A 387 -24.92 -5.32 -6.48
CA TRP A 387 -23.56 -4.99 -6.85
C TRP A 387 -22.74 -4.59 -5.63
N LEU A 388 -21.42 -4.62 -5.76
CA LEU A 388 -20.48 -4.39 -4.64
C LEU A 388 -20.68 -3.02 -3.98
N GLY A 389 -20.95 -1.97 -4.77
CA GLY A 389 -21.18 -0.62 -4.23
C GLY A 389 -22.36 -0.56 -3.26
N ALA A 390 -23.43 -1.36 -3.46
CA ALA A 390 -24.54 -1.41 -2.50
C ALA A 390 -24.07 -1.93 -1.13
N VAL A 391 -23.21 -2.94 -1.10
CA VAL A 391 -22.62 -3.48 0.14
C VAL A 391 -21.74 -2.43 0.82
N LEU A 392 -20.90 -1.73 0.06
CA LEU A 392 -20.03 -0.67 0.59
C LEU A 392 -20.84 0.48 1.18
N GLN A 393 -21.92 0.89 0.50
CA GLN A 393 -22.83 1.94 0.98
C GLN A 393 -23.57 1.54 2.26
N ASP A 394 -23.97 0.27 2.39
CA ASP A 394 -24.59 -0.25 3.62
C ASP A 394 -23.62 -0.24 4.79
N LEU A 395 -22.39 -0.72 4.56
CA LEU A 395 -21.33 -0.69 5.57
C LEU A 395 -20.94 0.75 5.95
N TRP A 396 -20.90 1.64 4.97
CA TRP A 396 -20.66 3.06 5.24
C TRP A 396 -21.73 3.64 6.17
N ARG A 397 -23.01 3.40 5.90
CA ARG A 397 -24.12 3.89 6.73
C ARG A 397 -24.10 3.31 8.15
N SER A 398 -23.78 2.02 8.28
CA SER A 398 -23.86 1.32 9.56
C SER A 398 -22.60 1.44 10.45
N HIS A 399 -21.43 1.59 9.84
CA HIS A 399 -20.14 1.58 10.55
C HIS A 399 -19.28 2.83 10.26
N GLY A 400 -19.18 3.23 8.98
CA GLY A 400 -18.26 4.28 8.55
C GLY A 400 -18.60 5.66 9.12
N THR A 401 -19.88 6.07 9.05
CA THR A 401 -20.35 7.38 9.55
C THR A 401 -20.12 7.57 11.03
N SER A 402 -20.25 6.51 11.83
CA SER A 402 -20.04 6.51 13.27
C SER A 402 -18.61 6.13 13.68
N ARG A 403 -17.76 5.78 12.71
CA ARG A 403 -16.41 5.23 12.94
C ARG A 403 -16.42 4.02 13.90
N ARG A 404 -17.52 3.29 13.93
CA ARG A 404 -17.64 2.04 14.66
C ARG A 404 -16.87 0.96 13.92
N GLY A 405 -15.91 0.32 14.54
CA GLY A 405 -15.17 -0.77 13.94
C GLY A 405 -16.08 -1.93 13.51
N TYR A 406 -15.78 -2.56 12.36
CA TYR A 406 -16.46 -3.77 11.89
C TYR A 406 -15.64 -5.03 12.22
N CYS A 407 -16.32 -6.17 12.33
CA CYS A 407 -15.72 -7.50 12.42
C CYS A 407 -16.08 -8.38 11.21
N ASP A 408 -15.59 -9.62 11.19
CA ASP A 408 -15.89 -10.59 10.12
C ASP A 408 -17.40 -10.79 9.94
N ASP A 409 -18.15 -10.96 11.04
CA ASP A 409 -19.59 -11.21 10.98
C ASP A 409 -20.35 -10.01 10.40
N ASP A 410 -19.94 -8.78 10.72
CA ASP A 410 -20.53 -7.56 10.13
C ASP A 410 -20.36 -7.54 8.60
N LEU A 411 -19.19 -7.98 8.09
CA LEU A 411 -18.94 -8.09 6.66
C LEU A 411 -19.77 -9.19 6.03
N ILE A 412 -19.78 -10.40 6.61
CA ILE A 412 -20.57 -11.54 6.12
C ILE A 412 -22.06 -11.16 6.06
N ASP A 413 -22.57 -10.52 7.11
CA ASP A 413 -23.97 -10.06 7.17
C ASP A 413 -24.27 -8.99 6.12
N ALA A 414 -23.33 -8.08 5.85
CA ALA A 414 -23.50 -7.06 4.83
C ALA A 414 -23.61 -7.67 3.43
N PHE A 415 -22.74 -8.59 3.08
CA PHE A 415 -22.80 -9.33 1.80
C PHE A 415 -24.05 -10.21 1.69
N ALA A 416 -24.38 -10.94 2.77
CA ALA A 416 -25.53 -11.86 2.80
C ALA A 416 -26.89 -11.16 2.70
N ARG A 417 -26.99 -9.88 3.05
CA ARG A 417 -28.22 -9.08 2.82
C ARG A 417 -28.55 -8.93 1.34
N HIS A 418 -27.54 -8.90 0.48
CA HIS A 418 -27.69 -8.73 -0.96
C HIS A 418 -27.65 -10.07 -1.73
N ALA A 419 -26.98 -11.09 -1.17
CA ALA A 419 -26.92 -12.44 -1.71
C ALA A 419 -26.87 -13.45 -0.54
N PRO A 420 -27.99 -14.04 -0.12
CA PRO A 420 -28.11 -14.85 1.10
C PRO A 420 -27.16 -16.04 1.18
N ASP A 421 -26.78 -16.64 0.06
CA ASP A 421 -25.84 -17.77 -0.03
C ASP A 421 -24.39 -17.36 0.32
N LEU A 422 -24.06 -16.08 0.25
CA LEU A 422 -22.75 -15.57 0.71
C LEU A 422 -22.53 -15.74 2.22
N ARG A 423 -23.60 -15.97 3.01
CA ARG A 423 -23.47 -16.32 4.42
C ARG A 423 -22.64 -17.60 4.63
N THR A 424 -22.71 -18.51 3.66
CA THR A 424 -21.95 -19.79 3.70
C THR A 424 -20.72 -19.74 2.79
N LEU A 425 -20.84 -19.14 1.59
CA LEU A 425 -19.78 -19.15 0.60
C LEU A 425 -18.62 -18.25 0.99
N LEU A 426 -18.88 -17.05 1.53
CA LEU A 426 -17.82 -16.09 1.87
C LEU A 426 -16.88 -16.64 2.97
N PRO A 427 -17.34 -17.17 4.11
CA PRO A 427 -16.46 -17.81 5.10
C PRO A 427 -15.63 -18.94 4.50
N HIS A 428 -16.22 -19.77 3.61
CA HIS A 428 -15.49 -20.83 2.92
C HIS A 428 -14.37 -20.27 2.05
N TRP A 429 -14.63 -19.28 1.19
CA TRP A 429 -13.62 -18.67 0.32
C TRP A 429 -12.52 -17.94 1.10
N LEU A 430 -12.83 -17.40 2.28
CA LEU A 430 -11.83 -16.76 3.14
C LEU A 430 -10.87 -17.75 3.79
N THR A 431 -11.35 -18.92 4.16
CA THR A 431 -10.58 -19.92 4.93
C THR A 431 -10.01 -21.06 4.08
N SER A 432 -10.56 -21.29 2.87
CA SER A 432 -10.06 -22.28 1.92
C SER A 432 -8.85 -21.76 1.14
N THR A 433 -8.06 -22.71 0.64
CA THR A 433 -7.02 -22.46 -0.37
C THR A 433 -7.49 -22.78 -1.79
N GLU A 434 -8.72 -23.24 -1.96
CA GLU A 434 -9.35 -23.46 -3.26
C GLU A 434 -9.66 -22.12 -3.94
N ASP A 435 -9.54 -22.10 -5.25
CA ASP A 435 -9.91 -20.91 -6.02
C ASP A 435 -11.44 -20.79 -6.09
N PRO A 436 -12.01 -19.59 -5.90
CA PRO A 436 -13.43 -19.35 -6.10
C PRO A 436 -13.80 -19.48 -7.60
N PRO A 437 -15.09 -19.61 -7.97
CA PRO A 437 -15.54 -19.90 -9.34
C PRO A 437 -15.37 -18.70 -10.30
N LEU A 438 -14.15 -18.17 -10.41
CA LEU A 438 -13.80 -16.96 -11.15
C LEU A 438 -14.14 -17.06 -12.65
N GLU A 439 -13.62 -18.08 -13.33
CA GLU A 439 -13.80 -18.22 -14.79
C GLU A 439 -15.26 -18.41 -15.18
N GLN A 440 -16.00 -19.19 -14.38
CA GLN A 440 -17.44 -19.39 -14.58
C GLN A 440 -18.20 -18.06 -14.48
N LEU A 441 -17.91 -17.26 -13.46
CA LEU A 441 -18.59 -15.97 -13.25
C LEU A 441 -18.21 -14.94 -14.30
N LEU A 442 -16.94 -14.87 -14.70
CA LEU A 442 -16.50 -13.99 -15.79
C LEU A 442 -17.27 -14.30 -17.08
N LEU A 443 -17.42 -15.56 -17.42
CA LEU A 443 -18.15 -15.95 -18.63
C LEU A 443 -19.64 -15.69 -18.52
N SER A 444 -20.29 -16.17 -17.44
CA SER A 444 -21.74 -16.13 -17.32
C SER A 444 -22.29 -14.73 -17.05
N GLU A 445 -21.59 -13.90 -16.29
CA GLU A 445 -22.12 -12.60 -15.86
C GLU A 445 -21.70 -11.44 -16.75
N VAL A 446 -20.47 -11.47 -17.27
CA VAL A 446 -19.92 -10.35 -18.05
C VAL A 446 -19.37 -10.76 -19.42
N GLY A 447 -19.53 -12.04 -19.83
CA GLY A 447 -19.15 -12.52 -21.16
C GLY A 447 -17.65 -12.37 -21.43
N LEU A 448 -16.82 -12.67 -20.44
CA LEU A 448 -15.37 -12.64 -20.57
C LEU A 448 -14.79 -14.03 -20.39
N ARG A 449 -13.90 -14.40 -21.32
CA ARG A 449 -13.09 -15.64 -21.25
C ARG A 449 -11.68 -15.28 -20.77
N LEU A 450 -11.23 -15.93 -19.72
CA LEU A 450 -9.85 -15.83 -19.26
C LEU A 450 -9.01 -16.87 -19.99
N GLU A 451 -8.16 -16.43 -20.90
CA GLU A 451 -7.38 -17.29 -21.77
C GLU A 451 -5.88 -17.12 -21.53
N PRO A 452 -5.12 -18.22 -21.35
CA PRO A 452 -3.68 -18.14 -21.27
C PRO A 452 -3.08 -17.78 -22.63
N LEU A 453 -2.13 -16.86 -22.64
CA LEU A 453 -1.30 -16.64 -23.82
C LEU A 453 -0.31 -17.80 -23.94
N ARG A 454 -0.12 -18.32 -25.18
CA ARG A 454 0.74 -19.48 -25.42
C ARG A 454 2.17 -19.18 -24.97
N PRO A 455 2.71 -19.95 -24.02
CA PRO A 455 4.08 -19.77 -23.58
C PRO A 455 5.04 -20.31 -24.65
N THR A 456 6.16 -19.63 -24.84
CA THR A 456 7.17 -19.99 -25.84
C THR A 456 8.42 -20.60 -25.22
N VAL A 457 8.60 -20.50 -23.90
CA VAL A 457 9.80 -20.94 -23.20
C VAL A 457 9.46 -22.05 -22.20
N VAL A 458 10.34 -23.03 -22.07
CA VAL A 458 10.25 -24.12 -21.11
C VAL A 458 10.19 -23.62 -19.66
N ALA A 459 9.49 -24.31 -18.80
CA ALA A 459 9.40 -23.95 -17.40
C ALA A 459 10.65 -24.43 -16.63
N LEU A 460 11.48 -23.50 -16.21
CA LEU A 460 12.71 -23.78 -15.45
C LEU A 460 12.48 -23.73 -13.93
N GLY A 461 11.48 -23.01 -13.49
CA GLY A 461 11.14 -22.92 -12.09
C GLY A 461 12.14 -22.12 -11.25
N TRP A 462 12.82 -21.15 -11.85
CA TRP A 462 13.68 -20.19 -11.16
C TRP A 462 13.30 -18.75 -11.48
N GLN A 463 13.79 -17.84 -10.65
CA GLN A 463 13.89 -16.42 -10.95
C GLN A 463 15.35 -16.01 -10.76
N LEU A 464 15.87 -15.29 -11.75
CA LEU A 464 17.24 -14.79 -11.75
C LEU A 464 17.21 -13.26 -11.75
N GLU A 465 18.23 -12.68 -11.13
CA GLU A 465 18.45 -11.24 -11.12
C GLU A 465 19.89 -10.94 -11.49
N GLN A 466 20.09 -9.95 -12.34
CA GLN A 466 21.42 -9.47 -12.68
C GLN A 466 21.88 -8.48 -11.59
N ARG A 467 23.02 -8.76 -10.97
CA ARG A 467 23.58 -7.85 -9.97
C ARG A 467 24.43 -6.75 -10.62
N PRO A 468 24.60 -5.59 -9.97
CA PRO A 468 25.45 -4.50 -10.48
C PRO A 468 26.90 -4.91 -10.74
N ALA A 469 27.44 -5.84 -9.97
CA ALA A 469 28.78 -6.42 -10.15
C ALA A 469 28.87 -7.43 -11.31
N GLY A 470 27.76 -7.69 -12.01
CA GLY A 470 27.63 -8.69 -13.07
C GLY A 470 27.14 -10.05 -12.55
N GLY A 471 26.86 -10.96 -13.51
CA GLY A 471 26.34 -12.30 -13.25
C GLY A 471 24.82 -12.35 -13.01
N LEU A 472 24.25 -13.53 -13.25
CA LEU A 472 22.85 -13.86 -12.97
C LEU A 472 22.77 -14.71 -11.70
N TRP A 473 22.00 -14.25 -10.73
CA TRP A 473 21.88 -14.87 -9.43
C TRP A 473 20.49 -15.42 -9.21
N VAL A 474 20.40 -16.65 -8.69
CA VAL A 474 19.12 -17.26 -8.32
C VAL A 474 18.55 -16.51 -7.13
N THR A 475 17.42 -15.84 -7.33
CA THR A 475 16.70 -15.12 -6.27
C THR A 475 15.51 -15.92 -5.74
N ARG A 476 15.02 -16.89 -6.53
CA ARG A 476 13.93 -17.78 -6.13
C ARG A 476 13.98 -19.09 -6.92
N THR A 477 13.55 -20.20 -6.28
CA THR A 477 13.16 -21.43 -6.95
C THR A 477 11.71 -21.76 -6.67
N SER A 478 10.97 -22.21 -7.66
CA SER A 478 9.56 -22.61 -7.53
C SER A 478 9.46 -23.99 -6.87
N ARG A 479 8.56 -24.16 -5.92
CA ARG A 479 8.31 -25.45 -5.26
C ARG A 479 7.92 -26.50 -6.30
N GLY A 480 8.61 -27.67 -6.28
CA GLY A 480 8.41 -28.73 -7.27
C GLY A 480 8.82 -28.38 -8.70
N GLY A 481 9.43 -27.19 -8.91
CA GLY A 481 9.96 -26.78 -10.23
C GLY A 481 11.29 -27.44 -10.56
N ALA A 482 11.65 -27.40 -11.86
CA ALA A 482 12.87 -28.04 -12.39
C ALA A 482 14.15 -27.57 -11.66
N ALA A 483 14.30 -26.29 -11.38
CA ALA A 483 15.44 -25.75 -10.65
C ALA A 483 15.56 -26.32 -9.23
N GLN A 484 14.43 -26.39 -8.49
CA GLN A 484 14.45 -26.97 -7.15
C GLN A 484 14.78 -28.48 -7.18
N GLN A 485 14.19 -29.22 -8.14
CA GLN A 485 14.46 -30.65 -8.30
C GLN A 485 15.92 -30.93 -8.66
N ALA A 486 16.53 -30.05 -9.45
CA ALA A 486 17.96 -30.10 -9.77
C ALA A 486 18.88 -29.70 -8.61
N GLY A 487 18.32 -29.18 -7.50
CA GLY A 487 19.09 -28.79 -6.32
C GLY A 487 19.65 -27.35 -6.35
N LEU A 488 19.12 -26.48 -7.21
CA LEU A 488 19.48 -25.06 -7.22
C LEU A 488 18.94 -24.37 -5.97
N GLN A 489 19.67 -23.40 -5.48
CA GLN A 489 19.36 -22.64 -4.27
C GLN A 489 19.42 -21.14 -4.53
N VAL A 490 18.70 -20.39 -3.71
CA VAL A 490 18.84 -18.93 -3.68
C VAL A 490 20.28 -18.56 -3.31
N GLY A 491 20.87 -17.63 -4.06
CA GLY A 491 22.26 -17.23 -3.88
C GLY A 491 23.26 -17.98 -4.79
N ASP A 492 22.80 -18.97 -5.57
CA ASP A 492 23.63 -19.53 -6.64
C ASP A 492 23.81 -18.51 -7.77
N GLU A 493 25.04 -18.37 -8.27
CA GLU A 493 25.33 -17.61 -9.49
C GLU A 493 25.38 -18.56 -10.68
N LEU A 494 24.62 -18.26 -11.74
CA LEU A 494 24.67 -19.00 -13.00
C LEU A 494 25.90 -18.58 -13.79
N ILE A 495 26.85 -19.48 -13.96
CA ILE A 495 28.12 -19.24 -14.68
C ILE A 495 28.02 -19.64 -16.14
N ALA A 496 27.44 -20.82 -16.43
CA ALA A 496 27.33 -21.34 -17.79
C ALA A 496 26.11 -22.26 -17.94
N LEU A 497 25.61 -22.33 -19.17
CA LEU A 497 24.63 -23.32 -19.65
C LEU A 497 25.29 -24.16 -20.75
N GLY A 498 25.40 -25.46 -20.52
CA GLY A 498 26.20 -26.32 -21.39
C GLY A 498 27.68 -25.92 -21.37
N GLN A 499 28.21 -25.61 -22.55
CA GLN A 499 29.59 -25.16 -22.72
C GLN A 499 29.71 -23.63 -22.84
N GLU A 500 28.60 -22.90 -22.82
CA GLU A 500 28.57 -21.47 -23.04
C GLU A 500 28.40 -20.68 -21.74
N ARG A 501 29.26 -19.65 -21.60
CA ARG A 501 29.21 -18.78 -20.43
C ARG A 501 28.01 -17.83 -20.51
N VAL A 502 27.28 -17.73 -19.39
CA VAL A 502 26.19 -16.77 -19.21
C VAL A 502 26.71 -15.58 -18.40
N ARG A 503 26.56 -14.36 -18.91
CA ARG A 503 26.98 -13.11 -18.23
C ARG A 503 25.80 -12.21 -17.90
N GLN A 504 24.76 -12.27 -18.74
CA GLN A 504 23.60 -11.41 -18.66
C GLN A 504 22.33 -12.16 -19.13
N GLN A 505 21.16 -11.56 -18.90
CA GLN A 505 19.88 -12.18 -19.21
C GLN A 505 19.73 -12.51 -20.70
N ASP A 506 20.28 -11.69 -21.60
CA ASP A 506 20.17 -11.91 -23.05
C ASP A 506 20.96 -13.15 -23.50
N ASP A 507 22.13 -13.41 -22.91
CA ASP A 507 22.90 -14.64 -23.19
C ASP A 507 22.03 -15.87 -22.85
N LEU A 508 21.42 -15.85 -21.67
CA LEU A 508 20.56 -16.92 -21.19
C LEU A 508 19.33 -17.10 -22.08
N ASN A 509 18.67 -16.02 -22.47
CA ASN A 509 17.48 -16.06 -23.33
C ASN A 509 17.77 -16.70 -24.69
N GLN A 510 18.93 -16.38 -25.30
CA GLN A 510 19.37 -16.97 -26.57
C GLN A 510 19.60 -18.48 -26.45
N LEU A 511 20.24 -18.93 -25.37
CA LEU A 511 20.51 -20.35 -25.13
C LEU A 511 19.21 -21.13 -24.84
N LEU A 512 18.30 -20.54 -24.10
CA LEU A 512 17.02 -21.17 -23.76
C LEU A 512 16.00 -21.18 -24.92
N ALA A 513 16.20 -20.38 -25.95
CA ALA A 513 15.31 -20.36 -27.12
C ALA A 513 15.22 -21.74 -27.83
N PHE A 514 16.24 -22.59 -27.67
CA PHE A 514 16.30 -23.94 -28.22
C PHE A 514 16.05 -25.05 -27.19
N ALA A 515 15.75 -24.70 -25.94
CA ALA A 515 15.50 -25.67 -24.89
C ALA A 515 14.17 -26.42 -25.13
N VAL A 516 14.21 -27.73 -24.95
CA VAL A 516 13.05 -28.62 -25.13
C VAL A 516 12.66 -29.22 -23.78
N PRO A 517 11.35 -29.37 -23.49
CA PRO A 517 10.90 -30.05 -22.26
C PRO A 517 11.58 -31.43 -22.11
N ASP A 518 11.91 -31.78 -20.86
CA ASP A 518 12.55 -33.01 -20.43
C ASP A 518 13.95 -33.28 -20.99
N GLN A 519 14.48 -32.45 -21.90
CA GLN A 519 15.89 -32.55 -22.32
C GLN A 519 16.82 -31.95 -21.25
N PRO A 520 17.85 -32.71 -20.80
CA PRO A 520 18.73 -32.24 -19.75
C PRO A 520 19.54 -30.99 -20.18
N LEU A 521 19.54 -30.00 -19.33
CA LEU A 521 20.38 -28.80 -19.42
C LEU A 521 21.50 -28.90 -18.38
N GLU A 522 22.74 -28.92 -18.86
CA GLU A 522 23.91 -28.90 -17.98
C GLU A 522 24.18 -27.48 -17.50
N LEU A 523 24.20 -27.28 -16.21
CA LEU A 523 24.45 -25.98 -15.57
C LEU A 523 25.77 -25.99 -14.82
N LEU A 524 26.55 -24.93 -14.97
CA LEU A 524 27.66 -24.61 -14.08
C LEU A 524 27.25 -23.44 -13.19
N LEU A 525 27.22 -23.66 -11.89
CA LEU A 525 26.86 -22.65 -10.89
C LEU A 525 28.05 -22.38 -9.97
N SER A 526 28.09 -21.17 -9.40
CA SER A 526 28.92 -20.84 -8.26
C SER A 526 28.05 -20.73 -7.01
N ARG A 527 28.29 -21.58 -6.03
CA ARG A 527 27.66 -21.57 -4.70
C ARG A 527 28.72 -21.27 -3.66
N GLU A 528 28.59 -20.15 -2.96
CA GLU A 528 29.61 -19.70 -1.99
C GLU A 528 31.02 -19.71 -2.58
N GLY A 529 31.17 -19.28 -3.86
CA GLY A 529 32.47 -19.26 -4.56
C GLY A 529 32.93 -20.61 -5.11
N LEU A 530 32.26 -21.72 -4.83
CA LEU A 530 32.60 -23.05 -5.31
C LEU A 530 31.82 -23.42 -6.57
N LEU A 531 32.52 -23.76 -7.63
CA LEU A 531 31.92 -24.22 -8.89
C LEU A 531 31.31 -25.61 -8.73
N ARG A 532 30.08 -25.76 -9.17
CA ARG A 532 29.32 -27.02 -9.13
C ARG A 532 28.54 -27.23 -10.42
N ARG A 533 28.46 -28.48 -10.84
CA ARG A 533 27.66 -28.86 -12.00
C ARG A 533 26.34 -29.45 -11.56
N TYR A 534 25.26 -29.08 -12.27
CA TYR A 534 23.92 -29.57 -12.05
C TYR A 534 23.27 -29.91 -13.38
N THR A 535 22.42 -30.92 -13.40
CA THR A 535 21.60 -31.25 -14.54
C THR A 535 20.17 -30.87 -14.24
N LEU A 536 19.58 -30.00 -15.03
CA LEU A 536 18.21 -29.52 -14.90
C LEU A 536 17.37 -30.08 -16.05
N HIS A 537 16.21 -30.66 -15.72
CA HIS A 537 15.22 -31.14 -16.70
C HIS A 537 14.09 -30.11 -16.80
N PRO A 538 14.01 -29.28 -17.86
CA PRO A 538 12.98 -28.28 -18.02
C PRO A 538 11.59 -28.89 -18.07
N GLY A 539 10.64 -28.31 -17.35
CA GLY A 539 9.24 -28.70 -17.47
C GLY A 539 8.56 -28.14 -18.74
N PRO A 540 7.34 -28.61 -19.04
CA PRO A 540 6.57 -28.06 -20.16
C PRO A 540 6.31 -26.56 -19.93
N PRO A 541 6.21 -25.77 -21.02
CA PRO A 541 5.90 -24.35 -20.92
C PRO A 541 4.64 -24.10 -20.11
N LYS A 542 4.70 -23.12 -19.19
CA LYS A 542 3.55 -22.69 -18.38
C LYS A 542 3.13 -21.29 -18.76
N PRO A 543 1.82 -21.00 -18.79
CA PRO A 543 1.35 -19.64 -19.05
C PRO A 543 1.89 -18.66 -18.00
N GLU A 544 2.52 -17.58 -18.45
CA GLU A 544 2.96 -16.47 -17.60
C GLU A 544 2.10 -15.23 -17.82
N ARG A 545 1.38 -15.20 -18.95
CA ARG A 545 0.51 -14.09 -19.35
C ARG A 545 -0.87 -14.60 -19.70
N TRP A 546 -1.86 -13.79 -19.39
CA TRP A 546 -3.28 -14.08 -19.61
C TRP A 546 -3.93 -12.90 -20.30
N GLN A 547 -5.06 -13.15 -20.96
CA GLN A 547 -5.91 -12.12 -21.55
C GLN A 547 -7.38 -12.37 -21.19
N LEU A 548 -8.12 -11.28 -21.04
CA LEU A 548 -9.58 -11.30 -20.92
C LEU A 548 -10.16 -11.01 -22.32
N ARG A 549 -10.74 -12.02 -22.92
CA ARG A 549 -11.35 -11.92 -24.25
C ARG A 549 -12.85 -11.82 -24.15
N VAL A 550 -13.40 -10.83 -24.85
CA VAL A 550 -14.86 -10.66 -24.94
C VAL A 550 -15.46 -11.81 -25.74
N ASP A 551 -16.46 -12.49 -25.17
CA ASP A 551 -17.28 -13.49 -25.87
C ASP A 551 -18.27 -12.75 -26.79
N ALA A 552 -18.03 -12.81 -28.10
CA ALA A 552 -18.85 -12.16 -29.11
C ALA A 552 -20.27 -12.75 -29.19
N ASP A 553 -20.42 -14.02 -28.77
CA ASP A 553 -21.70 -14.74 -28.80
C ASP A 553 -22.53 -14.56 -27.49
N ALA A 554 -22.01 -13.80 -26.54
CA ALA A 554 -22.73 -13.54 -25.29
C ALA A 554 -24.04 -12.79 -25.54
N PRO A 555 -25.14 -13.12 -24.86
CA PRO A 555 -26.43 -12.48 -25.09
C PRO A 555 -26.43 -11.00 -24.65
N PRO A 556 -27.27 -10.13 -25.25
CA PRO A 556 -27.31 -8.69 -24.96
C PRO A 556 -27.38 -8.31 -23.47
N PRO A 557 -28.13 -9.02 -22.59
CA PRO A 557 -28.13 -8.70 -21.17
C PRO A 557 -26.74 -8.86 -20.48
N VAL A 558 -25.91 -9.80 -20.97
CA VAL A 558 -24.55 -10.01 -20.46
C VAL A 558 -23.65 -8.84 -20.86
N HIS A 559 -23.78 -8.33 -22.10
CA HIS A 559 -23.07 -7.13 -22.53
C HIS A 559 -23.45 -5.92 -21.69
N GLN A 560 -24.76 -5.72 -21.41
CA GLN A 560 -25.23 -4.61 -20.57
C GLN A 560 -24.66 -4.71 -19.14
N ARG A 561 -24.65 -5.92 -18.55
CA ARG A 561 -24.04 -6.13 -17.22
C ARG A 561 -22.54 -5.86 -17.22
N ARG A 562 -21.81 -6.25 -18.28
CA ARG A 562 -20.39 -5.92 -18.42
C ARG A 562 -20.16 -4.41 -18.45
N ASP A 563 -20.95 -3.67 -19.22
CA ASP A 563 -20.81 -2.22 -19.33
C ASP A 563 -21.13 -1.54 -18.00
N ALA A 564 -22.18 -1.99 -17.28
CA ALA A 564 -22.52 -1.52 -15.94
C ALA A 564 -21.42 -1.85 -14.93
N TRP A 565 -20.88 -3.07 -15.00
CA TRP A 565 -19.77 -3.53 -14.16
C TRP A 565 -18.50 -2.67 -14.33
N LEU A 566 -18.07 -2.45 -15.56
CA LEU A 566 -16.89 -1.62 -15.86
C LEU A 566 -17.08 -0.17 -15.41
N GLN A 567 -18.32 0.33 -15.43
CA GLN A 567 -18.68 1.68 -14.97
C GLN A 567 -18.92 1.77 -13.45
N LEU A 568 -18.73 0.68 -12.69
CA LEU A 568 -19.06 0.60 -11.27
C LEU A 568 -20.49 1.11 -10.98
N ARG A 569 -21.45 0.59 -11.73
CA ARG A 569 -22.90 0.91 -11.62
C ARG A 569 -23.70 -0.35 -11.31
N PRO A 570 -24.93 -0.19 -10.76
CA PRO A 570 -25.87 -1.28 -10.58
C PRO A 570 -26.14 -2.08 -11.84
#